data_13d20b47dd0dd649dc3ba892d774fae3
#
_entry.id   13d20b47dd0dd649dc3ba892d774fae3
#
_cell.length_a   1.000
_cell.length_b   1.000
_cell.length_c   1.000
_cell.angle_alpha   90.00
_cell.angle_beta   90.00
_cell.angle_gamma   90.00
#
_symmetry.space_group_name_H-M   'P 1'
#
loop_
_entity.id
_entity.type
_entity.pdbx_description
1 polymer ?
#
loop_
_entity_poly.entity_id
_entity_poly.type
_entity_poly.pdbx_seq_one_letter_code
_entity_poly.pdbx_strand_id
1 'polypeptide(L)' 'MTTTEYESKDVTDRLTALEIRVAYQENTITALDEVIQEQFALIDRLKREVEQLRVQLESQPASAKVGSLEDELPPHY' A
#
# COMPACT_ATOMS: atom_id res chain seq x y z
N MET A 1 -31.25 -4.33 -44.48
CA MET A 1 -30.40 -3.16 -44.55
C MET A 1 -30.43 -2.37 -43.26
N THR A 2 -31.61 -1.96 -42.81
CA THR A 2 -31.78 -1.25 -41.57
C THR A 2 -31.28 -2.06 -40.38
N THR A 3 -31.49 -3.38 -40.37
CA THR A 3 -31.03 -4.24 -39.28
C THR A 3 -29.52 -4.22 -39.17
N THR A 4 -28.81 -4.24 -40.28
CA THR A 4 -27.33 -4.21 -40.26
C THR A 4 -26.81 -2.88 -39.73
N GLU A 5 -27.49 -1.80 -40.10
CA GLU A 5 -27.10 -0.47 -39.58
C GLU A 5 -27.30 -0.36 -38.08
N TYR A 6 -28.42 -0.89 -37.56
CA TYR A 6 -28.69 -0.91 -36.14
C TYR A 6 -27.68 -1.77 -35.39
N GLU A 7 -27.36 -2.93 -35.93
CA GLU A 7 -26.38 -3.81 -35.32
C GLU A 7 -25.00 -3.16 -35.26
N SER A 8 -24.63 -2.50 -36.38
CA SER A 8 -23.35 -1.81 -36.44
C SER A 8 -23.28 -0.68 -35.44
N LYS A 9 -24.35 0.08 -35.29
CA LYS A 9 -24.42 1.18 -34.31
C LYS A 9 -24.38 0.63 -32.91
N ASP A 10 -25.08 -0.46 -32.63
CA ASP A 10 -25.08 -1.07 -31.30
C ASP A 10 -23.67 -1.54 -30.93
N VAL A 11 -22.96 -2.16 -31.82
CA VAL A 11 -21.59 -2.61 -31.61
C VAL A 11 -20.67 -1.40 -31.35
N THR A 12 -20.83 -0.35 -32.15
CA THR A 12 -20.04 0.86 -31.95
C THR A 12 -20.30 1.47 -30.60
N ASP A 13 -21.56 1.56 -30.18
CA ASP A 13 -21.90 2.11 -28.86
C ASP A 13 -21.32 1.27 -27.74
N ARG A 14 -21.34 -0.05 -27.88
CA ARG A 14 -20.75 -0.95 -26.90
C ARG A 14 -19.25 -0.79 -26.82
N LEU A 15 -18.60 -0.67 -27.98
CA LEU A 15 -17.14 -0.44 -27.97
C LEU A 15 -16.78 0.88 -27.33
N THR A 16 -17.55 1.92 -27.60
CA THR A 16 -17.33 3.21 -26.95
C THR A 16 -17.47 3.11 -25.45
N ALA A 17 -18.51 2.42 -24.98
CA ALA A 17 -18.73 2.22 -23.56
C ALA A 17 -17.58 1.44 -22.92
N LEU A 18 -17.08 0.42 -23.62
CA LEU A 18 -15.95 -0.37 -23.14
C LEU A 18 -14.67 0.47 -23.09
N GLU A 19 -14.45 1.28 -24.10
CA GLU A 19 -13.27 2.17 -24.10
C GLU A 19 -13.28 3.12 -22.92
N ILE A 20 -14.46 3.66 -22.60
CA ILE A 20 -14.59 4.54 -21.44
C ILE A 20 -14.29 3.79 -20.15
N ARG A 21 -14.80 2.56 -20.03
CA ARG A 21 -14.53 1.74 -18.85
C ARG A 21 -13.06 1.39 -18.72
N VAL A 22 -12.43 1.02 -19.82
CA VAL A 22 -11.01 0.68 -19.83
C VAL A 22 -10.19 1.89 -19.42
N ALA A 23 -10.50 3.06 -19.97
CA ALA A 23 -9.78 4.28 -19.60
C ALA A 23 -9.90 4.57 -18.11
N TYR A 24 -11.09 4.41 -17.55
CA TYR A 24 -11.32 4.60 -16.12
C TYR A 24 -10.52 3.58 -15.31
N GLN A 25 -10.54 2.32 -15.72
CA GLN A 25 -9.80 1.27 -15.03
C GLN A 25 -8.29 1.51 -15.10
N GLU A 26 -7.78 1.95 -16.23
CA GLU A 26 -6.37 2.25 -16.37
C GLU A 26 -5.96 3.38 -15.42
N ASN A 27 -6.78 4.41 -15.30
CA ASN A 27 -6.51 5.49 -14.36
C ASN A 27 -6.54 5.00 -12.92
N THR A 28 -7.48 4.13 -12.60
CA THR A 28 -7.59 3.55 -11.27
C THR A 28 -6.36 2.70 -10.95
N ILE A 29 -5.93 1.89 -11.90
CA ILE A 29 -4.74 1.04 -11.74
C ILE A 29 -3.51 1.91 -11.50
N THR A 30 -3.36 2.98 -12.25
CA THR A 30 -2.23 3.90 -12.07
C THR A 30 -2.25 4.51 -10.67
N ALA A 31 -3.41 4.96 -10.22
CA ALA A 31 -3.53 5.56 -8.89
C ALA A 31 -3.23 4.54 -7.80
N LEU A 32 -3.73 3.31 -7.95
CA LEU A 32 -3.45 2.24 -6.98
C LEU A 32 -1.98 1.87 -6.97
N ASP A 33 -1.34 1.85 -8.14
CA ASP A 33 0.08 1.55 -8.22
C ASP A 33 0.91 2.60 -7.48
N GLU A 34 0.55 3.86 -7.61
CA GLU A 34 1.22 4.92 -6.87
C GLU A 34 1.08 4.74 -5.36
N VAL A 35 -0.13 4.39 -4.90
CA VAL A 35 -0.37 4.14 -3.48
C VAL A 35 0.45 2.95 -2.99
N ILE A 36 0.50 1.89 -3.78
CA ILE A 36 1.28 0.70 -3.44
C ILE A 36 2.76 1.05 -3.30
N GLN A 37 3.29 1.83 -4.22
CA GLN A 37 4.69 2.24 -4.17
C GLN A 37 4.98 3.10 -2.94
N GLU A 38 4.08 4.01 -2.61
CA GLU A 38 4.21 4.81 -1.40
C GLU A 38 4.19 3.94 -0.16
N GLN A 39 3.31 2.94 -0.13
CA GLN A 39 3.22 2.02 1.00
C GLN A 39 4.46 1.15 1.13
N PHE A 40 5.01 0.68 0.02
CA PHE A 40 6.25 -0.08 0.07
C PHE A 40 7.40 0.77 0.60
N ALA A 41 7.49 2.03 0.20
CA ALA A 41 8.51 2.93 0.70
C ALA A 41 8.36 3.13 2.21
N LEU A 42 7.12 3.29 2.68
CA LEU A 42 6.84 3.46 4.10
C LEU A 42 7.20 2.20 4.89
N ILE A 43 6.84 1.04 4.37
CA ILE A 43 7.16 -0.24 5.01
C ILE A 43 8.68 -0.39 5.12
N ASP A 44 9.40 -0.09 4.06
CA ASP A 44 10.85 -0.18 4.06
C ASP A 44 11.46 0.75 5.10
N ARG A 45 10.95 1.96 5.18
CA ARG A 45 11.39 2.93 6.19
C ARG A 45 11.12 2.43 7.59
N LEU A 46 9.94 1.88 7.83
CA LEU A 46 9.60 1.35 9.15
C LEU A 46 10.49 0.16 9.52
N LYS A 47 10.80 -0.69 8.56
CA LYS A 47 11.71 -1.81 8.80
C LYS A 47 13.09 -1.31 9.20
N ARG A 48 13.58 -0.26 8.57
CA ARG A 48 14.86 0.34 8.92
C ARG A 48 14.84 0.94 10.31
N GLU A 49 13.75 1.63 10.65
CA GLU A 49 13.61 2.22 11.98
C GLU A 49 13.57 1.15 13.05
N VAL A 50 12.84 0.07 12.81
CA VAL A 50 12.79 -1.07 13.75
C VAL A 50 14.18 -1.67 13.92
N GLU A 51 14.90 -1.86 12.83
CA GLU A 51 16.25 -2.42 12.90
C GLU A 51 17.21 -1.52 13.66
N GLN A 52 17.11 -0.21 13.45
CA GLN A 52 17.93 0.75 14.21
C GLN A 52 17.61 0.68 15.69
N LEU A 53 16.35 0.60 16.04
CA LEU A 53 15.96 0.48 17.44
C LEU A 53 16.45 -0.81 18.05
N ARG A 54 16.40 -1.89 17.29
CA ARG A 54 16.93 -3.18 17.75
C ARG A 54 18.42 -3.10 18.02
N VAL A 55 19.17 -2.51 17.10
CA VAL A 55 20.61 -2.35 17.25
C VAL A 55 20.94 -1.49 18.47
N GLN A 56 20.20 -0.39 18.64
CA GLN A 56 20.40 0.49 19.80
C GLN A 56 20.13 -0.25 21.11
N LEU A 57 19.05 -1.04 21.12
CA LEU A 57 18.70 -1.81 22.30
C LEU A 57 19.76 -2.87 22.63
N GLU A 58 20.25 -3.56 21.61
CA GLU A 58 21.29 -4.58 21.79
C GLU A 58 22.62 -3.99 22.22
N SER A 59 22.92 -2.76 21.82
CA SER A 59 24.18 -2.11 22.18
C SER A 59 24.16 -1.49 23.56
N GLN A 60 23.03 -1.42 24.22
CA GLN A 60 22.95 -0.89 25.58
C GLN A 60 23.50 -1.90 26.59
N PRO A 61 24.11 -1.40 27.67
CA PRO A 61 24.57 -2.29 28.74
C PRO A 61 23.41 -3.09 29.32
N ALA A 62 23.68 -4.33 29.71
CA ALA A 62 22.66 -5.20 30.29
C ALA A 62 21.95 -4.57 31.48
N SER A 63 22.68 -3.86 32.32
CA SER A 63 22.12 -3.18 33.49
C SER A 63 21.14 -2.08 33.07
N ALA A 64 21.44 -1.34 32.02
CA ALA A 64 20.54 -0.32 31.50
C ALA A 64 19.26 -0.96 30.89
N LYS A 65 19.39 -2.08 30.20
CA LYS A 65 18.25 -2.78 29.66
C LYS A 65 17.32 -3.28 30.75
N VAL A 66 17.91 -3.86 31.80
CA VAL A 66 17.13 -4.37 32.93
C VAL A 66 16.46 -3.21 33.67
N GLY A 67 17.17 -2.13 33.90
CA GLY A 67 16.60 -0.94 34.53
C GLY A 67 15.44 -0.37 33.71
N SER A 68 15.59 -0.30 32.40
CA SER A 68 14.54 0.20 31.52
C SER A 68 13.29 -0.68 31.60
N LEU A 69 13.47 -1.99 31.60
CA LEU A 69 12.34 -2.92 31.71
C LEU A 69 11.64 -2.78 33.05
N GLU A 70 12.40 -2.66 34.11
CA GLU A 70 11.84 -2.48 35.46
C GLU A 70 11.06 -1.17 35.55
N ASP A 71 11.57 -0.11 34.94
CA ASP A 71 10.90 1.17 34.92
C ASP A 71 9.60 1.14 34.17
N GLU A 72 9.54 0.35 33.09
CA GLU A 72 8.34 0.23 32.27
C GLU A 72 7.29 -0.66 32.88
N LEU A 73 7.71 -1.66 33.65
CA LEU A 73 6.78 -2.62 34.26
C LEU A 73 6.30 -2.09 35.62
N PRO A 74 5.02 -2.26 35.93
CA PRO A 74 4.52 -1.90 37.27
C PRO A 74 5.24 -2.69 38.35
N PRO A 75 5.56 -2.06 39.49
CA PRO A 75 6.31 -2.73 40.57
C PRO A 75 5.66 -4.01 41.07
N HIS A 76 4.36 -4.03 41.11
CA HIS A 76 3.60 -5.17 41.62
C HIS A 76 3.33 -6.21 40.57
N TYR A 77 3.83 -6.01 39.40
CA TYR A 77 3.62 -6.92 38.28
C TYR A 77 4.53 -8.15 38.37
#